data_8704239adc90ca942d26bed66de20508
#
_entry.id   8704239adc90ca942d26bed66de20508
#
_cell.length_a   1.000
_cell.length_b   1.000
_cell.length_c   1.000
_cell.angle_alpha   90.00
_cell.angle_beta   90.00
_cell.angle_gamma   90.00
#
_symmetry.space_group_name_H-M   'P 1'
#
loop_
_entity.id
_entity.type
_entity.pdbx_description
1 polymer ?
#
loop_
_entity_poly.entity_id
_entity_poly.type
_entity_poly.pdbx_seq_one_letter_code
_entity_poly.pdbx_strand_id
1 'polypeptide(L)'
;MKVRFGKKAVVVAGVLTLVGLVLRTEAGDKFGSARGRTYVAACPAVTESIPRTPGPYRVMVIGAHPDDADIDCGCTAAKLIAKGARVKFVAVCNGNIGHHVYDRAKTAAVRRQETLNAAKVWGLDSYDIYGYEDAGVPYDIPTREVIARRIQEFEPDIIITHRDCDYHVDHRTVGMHVKDCGYMLGCPHWIKGGKALRRRPLILLMGDSFTVPREIRPDILIDCDPYMEKWCEALNCQVSQFYEWLAWDKGIEDEVAAIGDRTKNIAGRNTYLMKYWTKRKIADAKRFAAAWQEQHPGKVVPKRVESYEISEYGRPPIEEDFELLMGD
;
A
#
# COMPACT_ATOMS: atom_id res chain seq x y z
N MET A 1 7.07 -17.45 81.57
CA MET A 1 6.24 -17.80 80.42
C MET A 1 6.54 -16.81 79.34
N LYS A 2 7.41 -17.19 78.37
CA LYS A 2 7.87 -16.30 77.26
C LYS A 2 7.01 -16.59 76.04
N VAL A 3 6.22 -15.60 75.61
CA VAL A 3 5.46 -15.66 74.37
C VAL A 3 6.33 -15.10 73.27
N ARG A 4 6.65 -15.90 72.27
CA ARG A 4 7.36 -15.46 71.02
C ARG A 4 6.36 -14.92 70.00
N PHE A 5 6.54 -13.67 69.56
CA PHE A 5 5.80 -13.08 68.48
C PHE A 5 6.42 -13.53 67.14
N GLY A 6 5.63 -14.18 66.30
CA GLY A 6 5.98 -14.55 64.93
C GLY A 6 6.00 -13.33 64.01
N LYS A 7 7.00 -13.29 63.13
CA LYS A 7 7.12 -12.27 62.06
C LYS A 7 6.04 -12.49 61.00
N LYS A 8 5.12 -11.52 60.88
CA LYS A 8 4.22 -11.45 59.70
C LYS A 8 5.02 -10.98 58.50
N ALA A 9 5.09 -11.82 57.47
CA ALA A 9 5.58 -11.43 56.17
C ALA A 9 4.55 -10.48 55.51
N VAL A 10 4.95 -9.26 55.21
CA VAL A 10 4.20 -8.34 54.38
C VAL A 10 4.47 -8.72 52.94
N VAL A 11 3.46 -9.26 52.25
CA VAL A 11 3.51 -9.46 50.79
C VAL A 11 3.23 -8.11 50.16
N VAL A 12 4.26 -7.46 49.67
CA VAL A 12 4.13 -6.29 48.78
C VAL A 12 3.74 -6.84 47.40
N ALA A 13 2.50 -6.60 47.01
CA ALA A 13 2.06 -6.85 45.65
C ALA A 13 2.86 -5.93 44.71
N GLY A 14 3.87 -6.48 44.08
CA GLY A 14 4.60 -5.80 43.04
C GLY A 14 3.69 -5.65 41.83
N VAL A 15 3.46 -4.41 41.41
CA VAL A 15 2.89 -4.05 40.12
C VAL A 15 3.91 -4.54 39.07
N LEU A 16 3.59 -5.62 38.40
CA LEU A 16 4.32 -6.06 37.22
C LEU A 16 4.09 -5.03 36.09
N THR A 17 4.97 -4.04 36.02
CA THR A 17 5.12 -3.24 34.83
C THR A 17 5.69 -4.17 33.76
N LEU A 18 4.85 -4.54 32.79
CA LEU A 18 5.32 -5.20 31.57
C LEU A 18 6.25 -4.21 30.85
N VAL A 19 7.52 -4.29 31.13
CA VAL A 19 8.57 -3.67 30.30
C VAL A 19 8.62 -4.53 29.04
N GLY A 20 8.07 -4.01 27.95
CA GLY A 20 8.20 -4.62 26.63
C GLY A 20 9.70 -4.84 26.36
N LEU A 21 10.08 -6.08 26.12
CA LEU A 21 11.44 -6.45 25.75
C LEU A 21 11.73 -5.83 24.37
N VAL A 22 12.42 -4.70 24.38
CA VAL A 22 12.96 -4.09 23.16
C VAL A 22 14.14 -4.95 22.74
N LEU A 23 13.94 -5.89 21.84
CA LEU A 23 15.02 -6.57 21.16
C LEU A 23 15.68 -5.57 20.20
N ARG A 24 16.70 -4.85 20.68
CA ARG A 24 17.66 -4.19 19.80
C ARG A 24 18.49 -5.27 19.14
N THR A 25 18.21 -5.54 17.86
CA THR A 25 19.15 -6.30 17.04
C THR A 25 20.31 -5.39 16.71
N GLU A 26 21.51 -5.73 17.18
CA GLU A 26 22.78 -5.06 16.82
C GLU A 26 23.25 -5.39 15.39
N ALA A 27 22.34 -5.61 14.46
CA ALA A 27 22.65 -5.62 13.04
C ALA A 27 22.77 -4.15 12.60
N GLY A 28 23.94 -3.73 12.17
CA GLY A 28 24.22 -2.34 11.79
C GLY A 28 23.13 -1.75 10.91
N ASP A 29 22.73 -0.53 11.26
CA ASP A 29 21.60 0.21 10.70
C ASP A 29 21.72 0.40 9.18
N LYS A 30 21.33 -0.61 8.42
CA LYS A 30 21.40 -0.60 6.96
C LYS A 30 20.29 0.26 6.34
N PHE A 31 19.19 0.49 7.07
CA PHE A 31 17.99 1.19 6.59
C PHE A 31 17.52 2.36 7.49
N GLY A 32 18.38 2.90 8.34
CA GLY A 32 18.20 4.19 9.03
C GLY A 32 16.95 4.31 9.91
N SER A 33 16.27 5.45 9.84
CA SER A 33 15.20 5.85 10.77
C SER A 33 13.97 4.93 10.78
N ALA A 34 13.69 4.22 9.69
CA ALA A 34 12.59 3.25 9.65
C ALA A 34 12.83 2.07 10.59
N ARG A 35 14.09 1.62 10.75
CA ARG A 35 14.48 0.56 11.71
C ARG A 35 14.58 1.04 13.15
N GLY A 36 14.97 2.27 13.37
CA GLY A 36 15.14 2.84 14.72
C GLY A 36 13.81 3.07 15.46
N ARG A 37 12.68 2.93 14.81
CA ARG A 37 11.36 3.11 15.43
C ARG A 37 10.88 1.82 16.08
N THR A 38 10.37 1.95 17.29
CA THR A 38 9.63 0.88 17.94
C THR A 38 8.22 0.85 17.33
N TYR A 39 7.97 -0.06 16.41
CA TYR A 39 6.62 -0.32 15.91
C TYR A 39 5.88 -1.17 16.94
N VAL A 40 5.04 -0.53 17.73
CA VAL A 40 4.13 -1.25 18.61
C VAL A 40 2.91 -1.60 17.79
N ALA A 41 2.66 -2.89 17.59
CA ALA A 41 1.38 -3.32 17.06
C ALA A 41 0.27 -2.77 17.98
N ALA A 42 -0.71 -2.10 17.42
CA ALA A 42 -1.83 -1.55 18.16
C ALA A 42 -2.60 -2.64 18.95
N CYS A 43 -2.45 -3.89 18.52
CA CYS A 43 -2.96 -5.07 19.22
C CYS A 43 -1.84 -5.92 19.83
N PRO A 44 -1.84 -6.11 21.17
CA PRO A 44 -0.85 -6.95 21.87
C PRO A 44 -0.81 -8.42 21.41
N ALA A 45 -1.86 -8.90 20.74
CA ALA A 45 -1.96 -10.28 20.26
C ALA A 45 -1.33 -10.49 18.88
N VAL A 46 -0.85 -9.43 18.21
CA VAL A 46 -0.11 -9.58 16.94
C VAL A 46 1.34 -9.87 17.29
N THR A 47 1.68 -11.15 17.35
CA THR A 47 3.02 -11.59 17.73
C THR A 47 3.94 -11.63 16.50
N GLU A 48 5.12 -11.05 16.64
CA GLU A 48 6.24 -11.14 15.69
C GLU A 48 6.77 -12.57 15.53
N SER A 49 6.39 -13.46 16.45
CA SER A 49 6.97 -14.79 16.62
C SER A 49 6.51 -15.86 15.62
N ILE A 50 5.54 -15.52 14.72
CA ILE A 50 5.09 -16.49 13.73
C ILE A 50 5.94 -16.33 12.46
N PRO A 51 6.81 -17.28 12.13
CA PRO A 51 7.68 -17.18 10.98
C PRO A 51 6.87 -17.12 9.66
N ARG A 52 7.44 -16.46 8.66
CA ARG A 52 6.89 -16.44 7.32
C ARG A 52 6.94 -17.85 6.71
N THR A 53 5.89 -18.20 5.99
CA THR A 53 5.91 -19.43 5.19
C THR A 53 7.00 -19.30 4.11
N PRO A 54 7.90 -20.29 3.96
CA PRO A 54 8.91 -20.25 2.90
C PRO A 54 8.28 -20.13 1.50
N GLY A 55 8.95 -19.41 0.61
CA GLY A 55 8.50 -19.19 -0.76
C GLY A 55 8.59 -17.70 -1.17
N PRO A 56 8.10 -17.33 -2.36
CA PRO A 56 8.03 -15.96 -2.79
C PRO A 56 7.21 -15.10 -1.83
N TYR A 57 7.62 -13.83 -1.62
CA TYR A 57 6.77 -12.86 -0.94
C TYR A 57 5.47 -12.65 -1.73
N ARG A 58 4.38 -12.47 -1.01
CA ARG A 58 3.06 -12.21 -1.59
C ARG A 58 2.63 -10.81 -1.17
N VAL A 59 2.50 -9.92 -2.15
CA VAL A 59 2.16 -8.52 -1.93
C VAL A 59 0.83 -8.20 -2.60
N MET A 60 -0.11 -7.65 -1.85
CA MET A 60 -1.42 -7.28 -2.32
C MET A 60 -1.58 -5.76 -2.23
N VAL A 61 -1.80 -5.11 -3.36
CA VAL A 61 -2.11 -3.67 -3.39
C VAL A 61 -3.61 -3.53 -3.55
N ILE A 62 -4.26 -2.89 -2.58
CA ILE A 62 -5.71 -2.70 -2.55
C ILE A 62 -6.00 -1.21 -2.71
N GLY A 63 -6.32 -0.81 -3.95
CA GLY A 63 -6.82 0.52 -4.30
C GLY A 63 -8.34 0.55 -4.34
N ALA A 64 -8.91 1.73 -4.41
CA ALA A 64 -10.34 1.94 -4.60
C ALA A 64 -10.71 1.79 -6.07
N HIS A 65 -9.97 2.42 -6.98
CA HIS A 65 -10.27 2.51 -8.41
C HIS A 65 -9.27 1.73 -9.28
N PRO A 66 -9.66 1.42 -10.53
CA PRO A 66 -8.79 0.69 -11.47
C PRO A 66 -7.67 1.58 -12.07
N ASP A 67 -6.82 2.18 -11.28
CA ASP A 67 -5.64 2.98 -11.63
C ASP A 67 -4.82 3.37 -10.39
N ASP A 68 -5.42 3.39 -9.19
CA ASP A 68 -4.75 3.81 -7.96
C ASP A 68 -3.44 3.04 -7.72
N ALA A 69 -3.51 1.71 -7.82
CA ALA A 69 -2.34 0.86 -7.63
C ALA A 69 -1.26 1.10 -8.69
N ASP A 70 -1.66 1.38 -9.93
CA ASP A 70 -0.73 1.69 -11.03
C ASP A 70 -0.01 3.01 -10.79
N ILE A 71 -0.75 4.04 -10.37
CA ILE A 71 -0.20 5.38 -10.12
C ILE A 71 0.73 5.34 -8.91
N ASP A 72 0.27 4.74 -7.81
CA ASP A 72 0.85 4.96 -6.49
C ASP A 72 1.81 3.86 -6.04
N CYS A 73 1.73 2.67 -6.66
CA CYS A 73 2.52 1.50 -6.30
C CYS A 73 3.16 0.80 -7.50
N GLY A 74 3.03 1.35 -8.71
CA GLY A 74 3.50 0.67 -9.92
C GLY A 74 5.01 0.44 -9.95
N CYS A 75 5.81 1.42 -9.54
CA CYS A 75 7.26 1.28 -9.48
C CYS A 75 7.67 0.27 -8.40
N THR A 76 7.02 0.32 -7.24
CA THR A 76 7.21 -0.64 -6.16
C THR A 76 6.85 -2.05 -6.61
N ALA A 77 5.72 -2.23 -7.29
CA ALA A 77 5.32 -3.54 -7.83
C ALA A 77 6.35 -4.07 -8.83
N ALA A 78 6.83 -3.23 -9.74
CA ALA A 78 7.87 -3.62 -10.70
C ALA A 78 9.17 -4.08 -10.00
N LYS A 79 9.61 -3.34 -8.96
CA LYS A 79 10.75 -3.71 -8.12
C LYS A 79 10.54 -5.06 -7.44
N LEU A 80 9.39 -5.24 -6.81
CA LEU A 80 9.08 -6.45 -6.05
C LEU A 80 8.99 -7.69 -6.96
N ILE A 81 8.37 -7.55 -8.13
CA ILE A 81 8.30 -8.62 -9.14
C ILE A 81 9.71 -8.98 -9.63
N ALA A 82 10.56 -7.99 -9.90
CA ALA A 82 11.94 -8.23 -10.29
C ALA A 82 12.75 -8.98 -9.22
N LYS A 83 12.39 -8.82 -7.94
CA LYS A 83 12.94 -9.58 -6.80
C LYS A 83 12.25 -10.94 -6.56
N GLY A 84 11.36 -11.35 -7.47
CA GLY A 84 10.68 -12.65 -7.39
C GLY A 84 9.44 -12.68 -6.49
N ALA A 85 8.92 -11.55 -6.04
CA ALA A 85 7.67 -11.50 -5.30
C ALA A 85 6.46 -11.72 -6.24
N ARG A 86 5.41 -12.30 -5.69
CA ARG A 86 4.10 -12.39 -6.33
C ARG A 86 3.29 -11.16 -5.95
N VAL A 87 2.87 -10.40 -6.93
CA VAL A 87 2.13 -9.14 -6.72
C VAL A 87 0.73 -9.25 -7.33
N LYS A 88 -0.27 -8.88 -6.55
CA LYS A 88 -1.66 -8.78 -6.95
C LYS A 88 -2.15 -7.35 -6.73
N PHE A 89 -2.81 -6.76 -7.75
CA PHE A 89 -3.54 -5.51 -7.59
C PHE A 89 -5.03 -5.78 -7.44
N VAL A 90 -5.69 -4.91 -6.70
CA VAL A 90 -7.14 -4.94 -6.47
C VAL A 90 -7.68 -3.52 -6.60
N ALA A 91 -8.76 -3.38 -7.37
CA ALA A 91 -9.66 -2.23 -7.33
C ALA A 91 -10.97 -2.68 -6.68
N VAL A 92 -11.37 -2.03 -5.60
CA VAL A 92 -12.61 -2.39 -4.89
C VAL A 92 -13.84 -1.98 -5.70
N CYS A 93 -13.81 -0.81 -6.34
CA CYS A 93 -14.88 -0.38 -7.25
C CYS A 93 -14.47 -0.50 -8.73
N ASN A 94 -15.45 -0.35 -9.60
CA ASN A 94 -15.30 -0.54 -11.05
C ASN A 94 -14.99 0.75 -11.82
N GLY A 95 -14.94 1.91 -11.13
CA GLY A 95 -14.64 3.21 -11.71
C GLY A 95 -15.67 3.73 -12.72
N ASN A 96 -16.93 3.30 -12.61
CA ASN A 96 -17.95 3.51 -13.63
C ASN A 96 -18.47 4.93 -13.80
N ILE A 97 -18.11 5.88 -12.92
CA ILE A 97 -18.45 7.30 -13.10
C ILE A 97 -17.27 8.14 -13.62
N GLY A 98 -16.09 7.55 -13.76
CA GLY A 98 -14.88 8.24 -14.18
C GLY A 98 -14.79 8.43 -15.70
N HIS A 99 -15.83 9.00 -16.35
CA HIS A 99 -15.76 9.42 -17.76
C HIS A 99 -16.86 10.44 -18.08
N HIS A 100 -16.50 11.47 -18.87
CA HIS A 100 -17.39 12.58 -19.23
C HIS A 100 -18.29 12.32 -20.44
N VAL A 101 -18.04 11.24 -21.21
CA VAL A 101 -18.81 10.89 -22.43
C VAL A 101 -19.49 9.52 -22.32
N TYR A 102 -18.79 8.51 -21.76
CA TYR A 102 -19.34 7.16 -21.67
C TYR A 102 -20.36 7.05 -20.53
N ASP A 103 -21.40 6.25 -20.75
CA ASP A 103 -22.27 5.84 -19.65
C ASP A 103 -21.54 4.92 -18.65
N ARG A 104 -22.19 4.66 -17.51
CA ARG A 104 -21.60 3.85 -16.43
C ARG A 104 -21.19 2.44 -16.88
N ALA A 105 -22.05 1.77 -17.65
CA ALA A 105 -21.81 0.39 -18.08
C ALA A 105 -20.62 0.32 -19.04
N LYS A 106 -20.56 1.24 -20.00
CA LYS A 106 -19.45 1.34 -20.96
C LYS A 106 -18.16 1.73 -20.24
N THR A 107 -18.18 2.69 -19.33
CA THR A 107 -17.00 3.11 -18.55
C THR A 107 -16.43 1.93 -17.79
N ALA A 108 -17.24 1.19 -17.02
CA ALA A 108 -16.79 0.01 -16.29
C ALA A 108 -16.18 -1.06 -17.21
N ALA A 109 -16.81 -1.33 -18.36
CA ALA A 109 -16.31 -2.33 -19.31
C ALA A 109 -14.96 -1.93 -19.93
N VAL A 110 -14.82 -0.67 -20.34
CA VAL A 110 -13.56 -0.14 -20.92
C VAL A 110 -12.46 -0.16 -19.88
N ARG A 111 -12.68 0.40 -18.69
CA ARG A 111 -11.68 0.42 -17.61
C ARG A 111 -11.24 -0.98 -17.20
N ARG A 112 -12.19 -1.93 -17.13
CA ARG A 112 -11.85 -3.33 -16.87
C ARG A 112 -10.85 -3.88 -17.89
N GLN A 113 -11.09 -3.65 -19.19
CA GLN A 113 -10.19 -4.15 -20.23
C GLN A 113 -8.82 -3.47 -20.17
N GLU A 114 -8.79 -2.17 -19.95
CA GLU A 114 -7.56 -1.39 -19.80
C GLU A 114 -6.73 -1.87 -18.59
N THR A 115 -7.38 -2.12 -17.46
CA THR A 115 -6.79 -2.70 -16.25
C THR A 115 -6.15 -4.06 -16.52
N LEU A 116 -6.84 -4.95 -17.24
CA LEU A 116 -6.31 -6.26 -17.61
C LEU A 116 -5.11 -6.16 -18.56
N ASN A 117 -5.06 -5.14 -19.41
CA ASN A 117 -3.90 -4.88 -20.25
C ASN A 117 -2.71 -4.35 -19.42
N ALA A 118 -2.94 -3.42 -18.50
CA ALA A 118 -1.93 -2.92 -17.59
C ALA A 118 -1.34 -4.04 -16.70
N ALA A 119 -2.20 -4.96 -16.22
CA ALA A 119 -1.77 -6.12 -15.44
C ALA A 119 -0.72 -6.99 -16.16
N LYS A 120 -0.89 -7.19 -17.47
CA LYS A 120 0.07 -7.94 -18.29
C LYS A 120 1.41 -7.21 -18.39
N VAL A 121 1.38 -5.89 -18.58
CA VAL A 121 2.60 -5.07 -18.64
C VAL A 121 3.35 -5.17 -17.31
N TRP A 122 2.66 -5.03 -16.18
CA TRP A 122 3.29 -5.17 -14.86
C TRP A 122 3.86 -6.57 -14.61
N GLY A 123 3.22 -7.61 -15.14
CA GLY A 123 3.51 -9.00 -14.81
C GLY A 123 2.90 -9.43 -13.47
N LEU A 124 1.69 -8.93 -13.16
CA LEU A 124 0.96 -9.25 -11.94
C LEU A 124 0.43 -10.70 -11.96
N ASP A 125 0.26 -11.29 -10.78
CA ASP A 125 -0.51 -12.53 -10.63
C ASP A 125 -1.95 -12.34 -11.09
N SER A 126 -2.57 -11.23 -10.69
CA SER A 126 -3.87 -10.76 -11.18
C SER A 126 -4.08 -9.28 -10.85
N TYR A 127 -5.04 -8.68 -11.54
CA TYR A 127 -5.63 -7.40 -11.19
C TYR A 127 -7.13 -7.62 -11.07
N ASP A 128 -7.62 -7.70 -9.84
CA ASP A 128 -9.02 -8.00 -9.56
C ASP A 128 -9.82 -6.71 -9.39
N ILE A 129 -11.05 -6.71 -9.91
CA ILE A 129 -12.02 -5.63 -9.70
C ILE A 129 -13.23 -6.24 -9.00
N TYR A 130 -13.55 -5.77 -7.77
CA TYR A 130 -14.62 -6.38 -6.95
C TYR A 130 -16.03 -5.93 -7.37
N GLY A 131 -16.13 -4.86 -8.16
CA GLY A 131 -17.37 -4.48 -8.82
C GLY A 131 -18.32 -3.58 -8.02
N TYR A 132 -17.88 -3.04 -6.88
CA TYR A 132 -18.62 -1.94 -6.25
C TYR A 132 -18.67 -0.74 -7.19
N GLU A 133 -19.75 0.05 -7.11
CA GLU A 133 -19.82 1.28 -7.88
C GLU A 133 -18.86 2.33 -7.35
N ASP A 134 -18.35 3.13 -8.25
CA ASP A 134 -17.51 4.29 -7.94
C ASP A 134 -18.30 5.34 -7.16
N ALA A 135 -17.68 5.94 -6.14
CA ALA A 135 -18.27 6.77 -5.09
C ALA A 135 -19.32 6.05 -4.23
N GLY A 136 -19.37 4.70 -4.29
CA GLY A 136 -20.41 3.89 -3.66
C GLY A 136 -19.91 2.72 -2.82
N VAL A 137 -18.61 2.68 -2.45
CA VAL A 137 -18.10 1.62 -1.57
C VAL A 137 -18.68 1.78 -0.16
N PRO A 138 -19.56 0.86 0.32
CA PRO A 138 -20.16 1.01 1.64
C PRO A 138 -19.14 0.75 2.74
N TYR A 139 -19.22 1.51 3.83
CA TYR A 139 -18.47 1.18 5.05
C TYR A 139 -19.35 0.32 5.96
N ASP A 140 -19.43 -0.97 5.65
CA ASP A 140 -20.29 -1.93 6.36
C ASP A 140 -19.59 -3.29 6.54
N ILE A 141 -20.26 -4.18 7.30
CA ILE A 141 -19.73 -5.52 7.57
C ILE A 141 -19.66 -6.39 6.31
N PRO A 142 -20.69 -6.43 5.44
CA PRO A 142 -20.62 -7.24 4.21
C PRO A 142 -19.44 -6.88 3.31
N THR A 143 -19.20 -5.60 3.08
CA THR A 143 -18.08 -5.12 2.26
C THR A 143 -16.74 -5.49 2.88
N ARG A 144 -16.61 -5.32 4.21
CA ARG A 144 -15.41 -5.73 4.95
C ARG A 144 -15.15 -7.23 4.83
N GLU A 145 -16.19 -8.06 4.92
CA GLU A 145 -16.06 -9.52 4.75
C GLU A 145 -15.61 -9.91 3.33
N VAL A 146 -16.09 -9.21 2.30
CA VAL A 146 -15.62 -9.44 0.91
C VAL A 146 -14.12 -9.16 0.82
N ILE A 147 -13.67 -8.00 1.28
CA ILE A 147 -12.24 -7.62 1.25
C ILE A 147 -11.41 -8.62 2.07
N ALA A 148 -11.83 -8.93 3.28
CA ALA A 148 -11.12 -9.86 4.15
C ALA A 148 -11.00 -11.27 3.57
N ARG A 149 -12.06 -11.78 2.95
CA ARG A 149 -12.04 -13.09 2.27
C ARG A 149 -11.00 -13.12 1.15
N ARG A 150 -10.91 -12.08 0.35
CA ARG A 150 -9.90 -11.98 -0.72
C ARG A 150 -8.48 -11.88 -0.18
N ILE A 151 -8.30 -11.20 0.95
CA ILE A 151 -7.02 -11.18 1.65
C ILE A 151 -6.69 -12.60 2.17
N GLN A 152 -7.65 -13.30 2.77
CA GLN A 152 -7.45 -14.67 3.26
C GLN A 152 -7.14 -15.66 2.13
N GLU A 153 -7.75 -15.51 0.96
CA GLU A 153 -7.50 -16.36 -0.22
C GLU A 153 -6.10 -16.16 -0.80
N PHE A 154 -5.61 -14.93 -0.84
CA PHE A 154 -4.27 -14.63 -1.36
C PHE A 154 -3.17 -14.82 -0.30
N GLU A 155 -3.48 -14.69 0.98
CA GLU A 155 -2.54 -14.80 2.12
C GLU A 155 -1.30 -13.89 1.96
N PRO A 156 -1.46 -12.57 1.81
CA PRO A 156 -0.33 -11.68 1.59
C PRO A 156 0.58 -11.57 2.81
N ASP A 157 1.88 -11.42 2.56
CA ASP A 157 2.86 -11.00 3.57
C ASP A 157 2.79 -9.50 3.83
N ILE A 158 2.49 -8.74 2.76
CA ILE A 158 2.38 -7.27 2.77
C ILE A 158 1.10 -6.85 2.05
N ILE A 159 0.37 -5.92 2.65
CA ILE A 159 -0.73 -5.20 2.00
C ILE A 159 -0.31 -3.74 1.86
N ILE A 160 -0.59 -3.14 0.69
CA ILE A 160 -0.45 -1.70 0.46
C ILE A 160 -1.84 -1.15 0.15
N THR A 161 -2.26 -0.06 0.79
CA THR A 161 -3.58 0.52 0.62
C THR A 161 -3.59 2.03 0.88
N HIS A 162 -4.74 2.66 0.69
CA HIS A 162 -4.93 4.09 0.99
C HIS A 162 -4.84 4.39 2.48
N ARG A 163 -4.57 5.65 2.80
CA ARG A 163 -4.84 6.22 4.13
C ARG A 163 -6.35 6.44 4.29
N ASP A 164 -6.78 6.60 5.55
CA ASP A 164 -8.15 6.97 5.91
C ASP A 164 -8.43 8.49 5.86
N CYS A 165 -7.48 9.25 5.33
CA CYS A 165 -7.61 10.67 5.07
C CYS A 165 -7.20 10.92 3.61
N ASP A 166 -8.19 11.23 2.78
CA ASP A 166 -8.03 11.41 1.34
C ASP A 166 -9.18 12.28 0.82
N TYR A 167 -9.03 12.87 -0.39
CA TYR A 167 -10.11 13.63 -1.02
C TYR A 167 -11.27 12.72 -1.43
N HIS A 168 -10.97 11.49 -1.88
CA HIS A 168 -11.98 10.58 -2.40
C HIS A 168 -12.60 9.72 -1.29
N VAL A 169 -13.93 9.64 -1.29
CA VAL A 169 -14.67 8.86 -0.28
C VAL A 169 -14.27 7.37 -0.31
N ASP A 170 -14.14 6.79 -1.51
CA ASP A 170 -13.80 5.36 -1.65
C ASP A 170 -12.36 5.07 -1.19
N HIS A 171 -11.40 5.97 -1.42
CA HIS A 171 -10.03 5.81 -0.90
C HIS A 171 -10.05 5.69 0.62
N ARG A 172 -10.74 6.62 1.29
CA ARG A 172 -10.88 6.58 2.76
C ARG A 172 -11.56 5.30 3.23
N THR A 173 -12.66 4.92 2.57
CA THR A 173 -13.46 3.75 2.94
C THR A 173 -12.67 2.45 2.77
N VAL A 174 -11.95 2.30 1.66
CA VAL A 174 -11.09 1.13 1.41
C VAL A 174 -9.96 1.06 2.42
N GLY A 175 -9.27 2.18 2.67
CA GLY A 175 -8.23 2.26 3.70
C GLY A 175 -8.73 1.86 5.09
N MET A 176 -9.92 2.33 5.48
CA MET A 176 -10.55 1.93 6.75
C MET A 176 -10.87 0.43 6.79
N HIS A 177 -11.48 -0.12 5.74
CA HIS A 177 -11.78 -1.56 5.68
C HIS A 177 -10.52 -2.42 5.84
N VAL A 178 -9.45 -2.09 5.15
CA VAL A 178 -8.20 -2.85 5.24
C VAL A 178 -7.60 -2.77 6.64
N LYS A 179 -7.61 -1.60 7.27
CA LYS A 179 -7.14 -1.43 8.65
C LYS A 179 -7.98 -2.24 9.64
N ASP A 180 -9.31 -2.20 9.50
CA ASP A 180 -10.22 -2.99 10.33
C ASP A 180 -9.98 -4.50 10.19
N CYS A 181 -9.57 -4.94 9.00
CA CYS A 181 -9.20 -6.35 8.79
C CYS A 181 -7.94 -6.75 9.56
N GLY A 182 -7.01 -5.85 9.81
CA GLY A 182 -5.67 -6.15 10.31
C GLY A 182 -5.62 -7.17 11.44
N TYR A 183 -6.29 -6.91 12.57
CA TYR A 183 -6.40 -7.87 13.67
C TYR A 183 -7.31 -9.05 13.34
N MET A 184 -8.47 -8.76 12.75
CA MET A 184 -9.54 -9.73 12.56
C MET A 184 -9.17 -10.89 11.62
N LEU A 185 -8.24 -10.68 10.68
CA LEU A 185 -7.73 -11.73 9.78
C LEU A 185 -7.17 -12.95 10.53
N GLY A 186 -6.71 -12.78 11.76
CA GLY A 186 -6.22 -13.88 12.59
C GLY A 186 -7.30 -14.57 13.43
N CYS A 187 -8.56 -14.13 13.39
CA CYS A 187 -9.65 -14.69 14.21
C CYS A 187 -10.33 -15.86 13.46
N PRO A 188 -10.24 -17.11 13.97
CA PRO A 188 -10.70 -18.29 13.22
C PRO A 188 -12.20 -18.31 12.88
N HIS A 189 -13.01 -17.64 13.71
CA HIS A 189 -14.47 -17.64 13.58
C HIS A 189 -15.04 -16.33 13.03
N TRP A 190 -14.17 -15.43 12.56
CA TRP A 190 -14.63 -14.13 12.05
C TRP A 190 -15.43 -14.27 10.76
N ILE A 191 -14.90 -14.98 9.77
CA ILE A 191 -15.58 -15.19 8.49
C ILE A 191 -15.96 -16.67 8.36
N LYS A 192 -17.25 -16.94 8.19
CA LYS A 192 -17.74 -18.31 8.03
C LYS A 192 -17.08 -18.98 6.81
N GLY A 193 -16.39 -20.09 7.03
CA GLY A 193 -15.64 -20.81 5.99
C GLY A 193 -14.36 -20.13 5.50
N GLY A 194 -13.97 -19.02 6.14
CA GLY A 194 -12.69 -18.36 5.87
C GLY A 194 -11.53 -19.03 6.60
N LYS A 195 -10.31 -18.70 6.20
CA LYS A 195 -9.06 -19.18 6.79
C LYS A 195 -8.44 -18.08 7.65
N ALA A 196 -8.21 -18.35 8.94
CA ALA A 196 -7.48 -17.42 9.79
C ALA A 196 -6.02 -17.30 9.36
N LEU A 197 -5.53 -16.09 9.20
CA LEU A 197 -4.13 -15.79 8.93
C LEU A 197 -3.39 -15.64 10.26
N ARG A 198 -2.73 -16.72 10.73
CA ARG A 198 -1.97 -16.68 11.98
C ARG A 198 -0.85 -15.64 11.92
N ARG A 199 -0.11 -15.55 10.79
CA ARG A 199 0.79 -14.45 10.49
C ARG A 199 0.01 -13.40 9.72
N ARG A 200 -0.26 -12.28 10.37
CA ARG A 200 -0.96 -11.15 9.74
C ARG A 200 -0.03 -10.41 8.78
N PRO A 201 -0.54 -9.76 7.75
CA PRO A 201 0.28 -8.97 6.84
C PRO A 201 0.88 -7.73 7.52
N LEU A 202 2.03 -7.29 7.07
CA LEU A 202 2.46 -5.90 7.21
C LEU A 202 1.51 -5.04 6.37
N ILE A 203 1.02 -3.93 6.92
CA ILE A 203 0.17 -2.99 6.18
C ILE A 203 0.94 -1.71 5.95
N LEU A 204 1.04 -1.31 4.69
CA LEU A 204 1.64 -0.06 4.24
C LEU A 204 0.54 0.86 3.71
N LEU A 205 0.63 2.14 4.02
CA LEU A 205 -0.28 3.17 3.55
C LEU A 205 0.42 3.99 2.46
N MET A 206 -0.26 4.15 1.33
CA MET A 206 0.23 4.89 0.15
C MET A 206 0.51 6.35 0.48
N GLY A 207 1.56 6.90 -0.13
CA GLY A 207 1.92 8.30 -0.03
C GLY A 207 0.84 9.23 -0.56
N ASP A 208 0.63 10.34 0.13
CA ASP A 208 -0.29 11.41 -0.25
C ASP A 208 0.26 12.80 0.13
N SER A 209 -0.52 13.83 -0.14
CA SER A 209 -0.18 15.21 0.21
C SER A 209 -1.11 15.82 1.26
N PHE A 210 -1.96 15.03 1.90
CA PHE A 210 -2.90 15.50 2.92
C PHE A 210 -2.18 15.80 4.23
N THR A 211 -2.60 16.88 4.88
CA THR A 211 -2.02 17.37 6.13
C THR A 211 -2.94 17.18 7.33
N VAL A 212 -4.20 16.84 7.10
CA VAL A 212 -5.22 16.60 8.13
C VAL A 212 -5.62 15.14 8.11
N PRO A 213 -5.62 14.44 9.26
CA PRO A 213 -5.28 14.89 10.61
C PRO A 213 -3.77 15.11 10.84
N ARG A 214 -2.92 14.56 10.00
CA ARG A 214 -1.48 14.73 10.00
C ARG A 214 -0.88 14.38 8.64
N GLU A 215 0.32 14.86 8.39
CA GLU A 215 1.09 14.44 7.21
C GLU A 215 1.48 12.96 7.28
N ILE A 216 1.69 12.38 6.10
CA ILE A 216 2.23 11.00 6.01
C ILE A 216 3.65 10.94 6.57
N ARG A 217 3.99 9.86 7.26
CA ARG A 217 5.36 9.55 7.63
C ARG A 217 6.04 8.81 6.47
N PRO A 218 7.23 9.24 6.06
CA PRO A 218 7.99 8.55 5.02
C PRO A 218 8.79 7.37 5.61
N ASP A 219 8.09 6.34 6.08
CA ASP A 219 8.73 5.19 6.73
C ASP A 219 9.48 4.31 5.71
N ILE A 220 9.00 4.26 4.46
CA ILE A 220 9.64 3.55 3.36
C ILE A 220 9.60 4.43 2.12
N LEU A 221 10.75 4.59 1.47
CA LEU A 221 10.92 5.32 0.22
C LEU A 221 11.51 4.41 -0.84
N ILE A 222 10.84 4.34 -1.98
CA ILE A 222 11.24 3.49 -3.12
C ILE A 222 11.66 4.37 -4.29
N ASP A 223 12.85 4.11 -4.83
CA ASP A 223 13.31 4.74 -6.08
C ASP A 223 12.45 4.29 -7.27
N CYS A 224 11.79 5.25 -7.92
CA CYS A 224 10.97 5.00 -9.10
C CYS A 224 11.75 5.11 -10.40
N ASP A 225 12.86 5.84 -10.43
CA ASP A 225 13.53 6.19 -11.68
C ASP A 225 13.89 4.98 -12.55
N PRO A 226 14.35 3.83 -12.00
CA PRO A 226 14.63 2.63 -12.81
C PRO A 226 13.40 1.98 -13.44
N TYR A 227 12.20 2.29 -12.95
CA TYR A 227 10.95 1.62 -13.35
C TYR A 227 10.01 2.52 -14.16
N MET A 228 10.44 3.76 -14.48
CA MET A 228 9.57 4.76 -15.12
C MET A 228 9.17 4.40 -16.54
N GLU A 229 10.00 3.68 -17.28
CA GLU A 229 9.63 3.19 -18.62
C GLU A 229 8.46 2.21 -18.53
N LYS A 230 8.58 1.21 -17.66
CA LYS A 230 7.51 0.22 -17.41
C LYS A 230 6.25 0.86 -16.84
N TRP A 231 6.42 1.87 -15.97
CA TRP A 231 5.31 2.65 -15.43
C TRP A 231 4.54 3.38 -16.56
N CYS A 232 5.24 4.05 -17.47
CA CYS A 232 4.61 4.66 -18.62
C CYS A 232 3.91 3.64 -19.54
N GLU A 233 4.54 2.48 -19.77
CA GLU A 233 3.96 1.41 -20.60
C GLU A 233 2.62 0.92 -20.02
N ALA A 234 2.56 0.68 -18.72
CA ALA A 234 1.34 0.24 -18.04
C ALA A 234 0.25 1.31 -18.05
N LEU A 235 0.57 2.57 -17.73
CA LEU A 235 -0.41 3.65 -17.75
C LEU A 235 -0.90 3.95 -19.18
N ASN A 236 -0.07 3.69 -20.17
CA ASN A 236 -0.45 3.79 -21.59
C ASN A 236 -1.56 2.79 -21.98
N CYS A 237 -1.78 1.73 -21.19
CA CYS A 237 -2.90 0.82 -21.38
C CYS A 237 -4.23 1.43 -20.95
N GLN A 238 -4.23 2.43 -20.07
CA GLN A 238 -5.43 3.02 -19.46
C GLN A 238 -5.82 4.33 -20.18
N VAL A 239 -6.18 4.20 -21.47
CA VAL A 239 -6.42 5.34 -22.37
C VAL A 239 -7.57 6.20 -21.93
N SER A 240 -8.72 5.57 -21.61
CA SER A 240 -9.92 6.29 -21.17
C SER A 240 -9.70 7.10 -19.91
N GLN A 241 -8.77 6.68 -19.08
CA GLN A 241 -8.43 7.35 -17.83
C GLN A 241 -7.47 8.51 -18.07
N PHE A 242 -6.25 8.25 -18.59
CA PHE A 242 -5.18 9.26 -18.63
C PHE A 242 -5.31 10.24 -19.78
N TYR A 243 -5.91 9.84 -20.91
CA TYR A 243 -5.99 10.66 -22.11
C TYR A 243 -7.38 11.18 -22.43
N GLU A 244 -8.39 10.76 -21.67
CA GLU A 244 -9.78 11.19 -21.85
C GLU A 244 -10.32 11.81 -20.56
N TRP A 245 -10.68 11.01 -19.56
CA TRP A 245 -11.33 11.49 -18.34
C TRP A 245 -10.49 12.49 -17.54
N LEU A 246 -9.29 12.07 -17.11
CA LEU A 246 -8.44 12.91 -16.26
C LEU A 246 -7.84 14.10 -17.02
N ALA A 247 -7.72 14.03 -18.33
CA ALA A 247 -7.34 15.18 -19.15
C ALA A 247 -8.46 16.21 -19.17
N TRP A 248 -9.70 15.75 -19.36
CA TRP A 248 -10.89 16.61 -19.33
C TRP A 248 -11.10 17.23 -17.93
N ASP A 249 -11.03 16.42 -16.88
CA ASP A 249 -11.19 16.89 -15.49
C ASP A 249 -10.17 17.99 -15.11
N LYS A 250 -8.95 17.90 -15.67
CA LYS A 250 -7.88 18.89 -15.45
C LYS A 250 -7.86 20.04 -16.44
N GLY A 251 -8.70 20.04 -17.47
CA GLY A 251 -8.70 21.05 -18.54
C GLY A 251 -7.37 21.08 -19.34
N ILE A 252 -6.83 19.90 -19.64
CA ILE A 252 -5.55 19.75 -20.38
C ILE A 252 -5.69 18.92 -21.65
N GLU A 253 -6.89 18.89 -22.26
CA GLU A 253 -7.18 18.15 -23.49
C GLU A 253 -6.31 18.60 -24.65
N ASP A 254 -5.95 19.88 -24.70
CA ASP A 254 -5.05 20.43 -25.74
C ASP A 254 -3.64 19.78 -25.66
N GLU A 255 -3.17 19.45 -24.47
CA GLU A 255 -1.89 18.74 -24.29
C GLU A 255 -1.97 17.31 -24.81
N VAL A 256 -3.14 16.67 -24.70
CA VAL A 256 -3.39 15.35 -25.30
C VAL A 256 -3.50 15.46 -26.82
N ALA A 257 -4.19 16.49 -27.32
CA ALA A 257 -4.31 16.76 -28.75
C ALA A 257 -2.94 17.01 -29.40
N ALA A 258 -2.05 17.71 -28.71
CA ALA A 258 -0.69 17.98 -29.15
C ALA A 258 0.19 16.72 -29.35
N ILE A 259 -0.18 15.58 -28.76
CA ILE A 259 0.50 14.29 -28.98
C ILE A 259 0.33 13.82 -30.44
N GLY A 260 -0.78 14.21 -31.08
CA GLY A 260 -1.15 13.78 -32.43
C GLY A 260 -1.62 12.31 -32.45
N ASP A 261 -1.10 11.50 -33.38
CA ASP A 261 -1.48 10.08 -33.45
C ASP A 261 -0.95 9.29 -32.25
N ARG A 262 -1.79 9.13 -31.26
CA ARG A 262 -1.45 8.44 -30.00
C ARG A 262 -1.10 6.97 -30.19
N THR A 263 -1.51 6.35 -31.27
CA THR A 263 -1.19 4.93 -31.54
C THR A 263 0.25 4.75 -32.01
N LYS A 264 0.85 5.79 -32.55
CA LYS A 264 2.22 5.80 -33.10
C LYS A 264 3.20 6.60 -32.25
N ASN A 265 2.75 7.69 -31.63
CA ASN A 265 3.62 8.60 -30.88
C ASN A 265 3.75 8.18 -29.41
N ILE A 266 4.39 7.05 -29.16
CA ILE A 266 4.63 6.54 -27.78
C ILE A 266 5.53 7.51 -27.00
N ALA A 267 6.52 8.12 -27.62
CA ALA A 267 7.39 9.10 -26.97
C ALA A 267 6.61 10.33 -26.49
N GLY A 268 5.68 10.84 -27.29
CA GLY A 268 4.78 11.94 -26.89
C GLY A 268 3.86 11.55 -25.74
N ARG A 269 3.32 10.34 -25.75
CA ARG A 269 2.52 9.79 -24.64
C ARG A 269 3.34 9.72 -23.35
N ASN A 270 4.53 9.15 -23.40
CA ASN A 270 5.40 9.05 -22.24
C ASN A 270 5.77 10.44 -21.69
N THR A 271 6.07 11.41 -22.58
CA THR A 271 6.35 12.80 -22.18
C THR A 271 5.15 13.41 -21.46
N TYR A 272 3.93 13.21 -21.97
CA TYR A 272 2.70 13.66 -21.33
C TYR A 272 2.50 13.02 -19.94
N LEU A 273 2.61 11.70 -19.83
CA LEU A 273 2.49 10.99 -18.55
C LEU A 273 3.52 11.50 -17.53
N MET A 274 4.78 11.62 -17.94
CA MET A 274 5.85 12.14 -17.10
C MET A 274 5.61 13.57 -16.63
N LYS A 275 5.06 14.45 -17.49
CA LYS A 275 4.76 15.85 -17.17
C LYS A 275 3.62 15.99 -16.15
N TYR A 276 2.56 15.22 -16.30
CA TYR A 276 1.31 15.44 -15.53
C TYR A 276 1.14 14.50 -14.36
N TRP A 277 1.63 13.26 -14.44
CA TRP A 277 1.29 12.19 -13.49
C TRP A 277 2.43 11.80 -12.55
N THR A 278 3.62 12.38 -12.71
CA THR A 278 4.74 12.16 -11.78
C THR A 278 4.92 13.27 -10.74
N LYS A 279 4.08 14.31 -10.76
CA LYS A 279 4.25 15.51 -9.92
C LYS A 279 4.38 15.17 -8.42
N ARG A 280 3.53 14.26 -7.92
CA ARG A 280 3.61 13.83 -6.52
C ARG A 280 4.91 13.09 -6.23
N LYS A 281 5.29 12.12 -7.06
CA LYS A 281 6.57 11.38 -6.92
C LYS A 281 7.78 12.31 -6.86
N ILE A 282 7.78 13.38 -7.66
CA ILE A 282 8.83 14.42 -7.66
C ILE A 282 8.76 15.27 -6.38
N ALA A 283 7.57 15.65 -5.96
CA ALA A 283 7.35 16.43 -4.74
C ALA A 283 7.80 15.64 -3.50
N ASP A 284 7.45 14.36 -3.42
CA ASP A 284 7.84 13.46 -2.33
C ASP A 284 9.35 13.23 -2.29
N ALA A 285 10.01 13.07 -3.44
CA ALA A 285 11.46 12.97 -3.51
C ALA A 285 12.16 14.20 -2.89
N LYS A 286 11.63 15.40 -3.14
CA LYS A 286 12.15 16.65 -2.56
C LYS A 286 11.80 16.77 -1.08
N ARG A 287 10.52 16.51 -0.73
CA ARG A 287 9.99 16.63 0.63
C ARG A 287 10.70 15.68 1.59
N PHE A 288 10.99 14.48 1.15
CA PHE A 288 11.55 13.41 1.97
C PHE A 288 13.03 13.15 1.72
N ALA A 289 13.76 14.12 1.12
CA ALA A 289 15.17 13.95 0.81
C ALA A 289 16.03 13.60 2.03
N ALA A 290 15.75 14.18 3.21
CA ALA A 290 16.47 13.85 4.44
C ALA A 290 16.18 12.40 4.88
N ALA A 291 14.91 11.98 4.88
CA ALA A 291 14.52 10.60 5.18
C ALA A 291 15.14 9.60 4.18
N TRP A 292 15.24 9.98 2.90
CA TRP A 292 15.94 9.16 1.90
C TRP A 292 17.40 8.90 2.29
N GLN A 293 18.14 9.95 2.69
CA GLN A 293 19.55 9.81 3.09
C GLN A 293 19.72 8.93 4.34
N GLU A 294 18.76 8.99 5.26
CA GLU A 294 18.73 8.11 6.43
C GLU A 294 18.46 6.66 6.07
N GLN A 295 17.53 6.41 5.14
CA GLN A 295 17.14 5.07 4.70
C GLN A 295 18.12 4.44 3.72
N HIS A 296 18.82 5.27 2.92
CA HIS A 296 19.74 4.86 1.87
C HIS A 296 21.08 5.61 1.99
N PRO A 297 21.89 5.34 3.03
CA PRO A 297 23.14 6.08 3.25
C PRO A 297 24.07 6.04 2.04
N GLY A 298 24.51 7.22 1.61
CA GLY A 298 25.43 7.36 0.48
C GLY A 298 24.82 7.25 -0.91
N LYS A 299 23.52 6.96 -1.03
CA LYS A 299 22.82 6.96 -2.33
C LYS A 299 22.31 8.37 -2.67
N VAL A 300 22.37 8.73 -3.94
CA VAL A 300 21.78 9.98 -4.44
C VAL A 300 20.27 9.94 -4.28
N VAL A 301 19.67 11.07 -3.91
CA VAL A 301 18.21 11.20 -3.88
C VAL A 301 17.68 11.07 -5.32
N PRO A 302 16.75 10.12 -5.59
CA PRO A 302 16.20 9.95 -6.92
C PRO A 302 15.31 11.13 -7.31
N LYS A 303 15.01 11.26 -8.59
CA LYS A 303 14.09 12.30 -9.08
C LYS A 303 12.65 12.04 -8.65
N ARG A 304 12.28 10.77 -8.45
CA ARG A 304 10.93 10.32 -8.14
C ARG A 304 10.97 9.19 -7.12
N VAL A 305 10.09 9.29 -6.13
CA VAL A 305 9.90 8.22 -5.14
C VAL A 305 8.43 7.86 -5.01
N GLU A 306 8.17 6.62 -4.66
CA GLU A 306 6.95 6.19 -4.01
C GLU A 306 7.22 6.12 -2.51
N SER A 307 6.33 6.74 -1.72
CA SER A 307 6.46 6.85 -0.28
C SER A 307 5.37 6.05 0.43
N TYR A 308 5.73 5.42 1.55
CA TYR A 308 4.80 4.62 2.33
C TYR A 308 4.97 4.88 3.81
N GLU A 309 3.84 4.83 4.52
CA GLU A 309 3.78 4.80 5.97
C GLU A 309 3.48 3.38 6.45
N ILE A 310 4.21 2.90 7.44
CA ILE A 310 3.93 1.63 8.10
C ILE A 310 2.75 1.82 9.06
N SER A 311 1.68 1.09 8.82
CA SER A 311 0.48 1.10 9.64
C SER A 311 0.66 0.25 10.90
N GLU A 312 0.20 0.78 12.04
CA GLU A 312 0.19 0.06 13.31
C GLU A 312 -0.91 -1.02 13.40
N TYR A 313 -1.80 -1.10 12.40
CA TYR A 313 -2.91 -2.07 12.36
C TYR A 313 -2.51 -3.44 11.79
N GLY A 314 -1.36 -3.53 11.12
CA GLY A 314 -0.75 -4.78 10.68
C GLY A 314 0.23 -5.35 11.70
N ARG A 315 0.98 -6.39 11.31
CA ARG A 315 2.13 -6.80 12.10
C ARG A 315 3.26 -5.76 12.01
N PRO A 316 4.16 -5.71 12.99
CA PRO A 316 5.39 -4.95 12.86
C PRO A 316 6.24 -5.44 11.68
N PRO A 317 7.02 -4.56 11.05
CA PRO A 317 7.98 -4.96 10.03
C PRO A 317 9.11 -5.81 10.64
N ILE A 318 9.67 -6.69 9.83
CA ILE A 318 10.88 -7.45 10.14
C ILE A 318 11.99 -7.08 9.14
N GLU A 319 13.21 -7.53 9.40
CA GLU A 319 14.37 -7.22 8.56
C GLU A 319 14.17 -7.58 7.10
N GLU A 320 13.60 -8.78 6.85
CA GLU A 320 13.35 -9.26 5.49
C GLU A 320 12.35 -8.39 4.71
N ASP A 321 11.43 -7.71 5.40
CA ASP A 321 10.52 -6.75 4.76
C ASP A 321 11.29 -5.53 4.25
N PHE A 322 12.22 -5.01 5.06
CA PHE A 322 13.07 -3.88 4.67
C PHE A 322 14.03 -4.27 3.54
N GLU A 323 14.63 -5.45 3.58
CA GLU A 323 15.47 -5.97 2.51
C GLU A 323 14.69 -6.13 1.20
N LEU A 324 13.46 -6.63 1.28
CA LEU A 324 12.60 -6.74 0.11
C LEU A 324 12.26 -5.37 -0.47
N LEU A 325 11.80 -4.44 0.37
CA LEU A 325 11.27 -3.14 -0.07
C LEU A 325 12.38 -2.16 -0.46
N MET A 326 13.42 -1.99 0.38
CA MET A 326 14.43 -0.95 0.24
C MET A 326 15.82 -1.48 -0.18
N GLY A 327 16.09 -2.76 -0.04
CA GLY A 327 17.34 -3.38 -0.52
C GLY A 327 17.46 -3.28 -2.05
N ASP A 328 18.70 -3.48 -2.55
CA ASP A 328 19.02 -3.43 -3.99
C ASP A 328 18.44 -4.60 -4.76
#